data_c71a96404391ee26f153b4c0052edc6e
#
_entry.id   c71a96404391ee26f153b4c0052edc6e
#
_cell.length_a   1.000
_cell.length_b   1.000
_cell.length_c   1.000
_cell.angle_alpha   90.00
_cell.angle_beta   90.00
_cell.angle_gamma   90.00
#
_symmetry.space_group_name_H-M   'P 1'
#
loop_
_entity.id
_entity.type
_entity.pdbx_description
1 polymer ?
#
loop_
_entity_poly.entity_id
_entity_poly.type
_entity_poly.pdbx_seq_one_letter_code
_entity_poly.pdbx_strand_id
1 'polypeptide(L)'
;MRKGLFFIAAGMSALLVSGVSAESKAEKSIEYRQGVYRVIGWNFGMMGGMVKGEVPYDKEVFAKRAANVATMAPMVLEGFGPGTNKGTKTEAKPEIWAHMDDFKSKLSKMNDEATKLAAISKTGSFDEIKKQFGATGASCKACHDEYKMK
;
A
#
# COMPACT_ATOMS: atom_id res chain seq x y z
N MET A 1 -65.56 -28.25 -40.56
CA MET A 1 -64.97 -28.37 -39.23
C MET A 1 -63.48 -28.34 -39.33
N ARG A 2 -62.81 -27.18 -39.10
CA ARG A 2 -61.34 -27.02 -39.20
C ARG A 2 -60.83 -26.74 -37.77
N LYS A 3 -60.13 -27.69 -37.19
CA LYS A 3 -59.47 -27.57 -35.92
C LYS A 3 -58.15 -26.79 -36.06
N GLY A 4 -58.08 -25.59 -35.53
CA GLY A 4 -56.87 -24.80 -35.44
C GLY A 4 -55.96 -25.28 -34.33
N LEU A 5 -54.72 -25.64 -34.67
CA LEU A 5 -53.70 -26.06 -33.74
C LEU A 5 -52.89 -24.81 -33.33
N PHE A 6 -53.02 -24.36 -32.09
CA PHE A 6 -52.18 -23.28 -31.56
C PHE A 6 -50.89 -23.87 -31.01
N PHE A 7 -49.77 -23.52 -31.67
CA PHE A 7 -48.42 -23.75 -31.14
C PHE A 7 -48.04 -22.62 -30.17
N ILE A 8 -47.93 -22.95 -28.91
CA ILE A 8 -47.36 -22.05 -27.90
C ILE A 8 -45.85 -22.25 -27.93
N ALA A 9 -45.11 -21.28 -28.50
CA ALA A 9 -43.64 -21.21 -28.43
C ALA A 9 -43.24 -20.70 -27.07
N ALA A 10 -42.80 -21.62 -26.15
CA ALA A 10 -42.19 -21.26 -24.90
C ALA A 10 -40.76 -20.70 -25.15
N GLY A 11 -40.63 -19.39 -25.10
CA GLY A 11 -39.34 -18.72 -25.16
C GLY A 11 -38.56 -18.96 -23.84
N MET A 12 -37.54 -19.81 -23.90
CA MET A 12 -36.61 -20.04 -22.77
C MET A 12 -35.58 -18.92 -22.73
N SER A 13 -35.85 -17.86 -21.95
CA SER A 13 -34.89 -16.80 -21.67
C SER A 13 -33.77 -17.34 -20.78
N ALA A 14 -32.62 -17.62 -21.37
CA ALA A 14 -31.39 -17.94 -20.64
C ALA A 14 -30.89 -16.69 -19.94
N LEU A 15 -31.10 -16.60 -18.61
CA LEU A 15 -30.46 -15.60 -17.76
C LEU A 15 -28.97 -15.92 -17.73
N LEU A 16 -28.18 -15.13 -18.44
CA LEU A 16 -26.72 -15.09 -18.31
C LEU A 16 -26.41 -14.48 -16.94
N VAL A 17 -26.26 -15.34 -15.94
CA VAL A 17 -25.69 -14.96 -14.64
C VAL A 17 -24.21 -14.69 -14.91
N SER A 18 -23.85 -13.42 -15.09
CA SER A 18 -22.46 -12.98 -15.07
C SER A 18 -21.90 -13.32 -13.70
N GLY A 19 -21.16 -14.42 -13.59
CA GLY A 19 -20.51 -14.84 -12.36
C GLY A 19 -19.49 -13.79 -11.97
N VAL A 20 -19.81 -12.98 -10.97
CA VAL A 20 -18.82 -12.17 -10.26
C VAL A 20 -17.87 -13.17 -9.59
N SER A 21 -16.67 -13.32 -10.19
CA SER A 21 -15.62 -14.16 -9.59
C SER A 21 -15.26 -13.56 -8.24
N ALA A 22 -15.40 -14.35 -7.16
CA ALA A 22 -14.99 -13.90 -5.85
C ALA A 22 -13.47 -13.66 -5.87
N GLU A 23 -13.07 -12.47 -5.40
CA GLU A 23 -11.67 -12.08 -5.30
C GLU A 23 -10.90 -13.06 -4.42
N SER A 24 -9.75 -13.53 -4.91
CA SER A 24 -8.92 -14.49 -4.19
C SER A 24 -8.29 -13.85 -2.93
N LYS A 25 -7.94 -14.69 -1.94
CA LYS A 25 -7.22 -14.22 -0.74
C LYS A 25 -5.90 -13.51 -1.10
N ALA A 26 -5.24 -13.95 -2.15
CA ALA A 26 -4.00 -13.33 -2.64
C ALA A 26 -4.25 -11.92 -3.18
N GLU A 27 -5.30 -11.73 -3.98
CA GLU A 27 -5.69 -10.42 -4.51
C GLU A 27 -6.02 -9.44 -3.40
N LYS A 28 -6.82 -9.84 -2.41
CA LYS A 28 -7.13 -9.01 -1.23
C LYS A 28 -5.88 -8.59 -0.45
N SER A 29 -4.91 -9.49 -0.29
CA SER A 29 -3.64 -9.16 0.36
C SER A 29 -2.80 -8.18 -0.46
N ILE A 30 -2.82 -8.29 -1.79
CA ILE A 30 -2.13 -7.35 -2.68
C ILE A 30 -2.79 -5.96 -2.60
N GLU A 31 -4.11 -5.89 -2.66
CA GLU A 31 -4.84 -4.63 -2.52
C GLU A 31 -4.63 -3.98 -1.15
N TYR A 32 -4.65 -4.78 -0.08
CA TYR A 32 -4.37 -4.32 1.27
C TYR A 32 -2.99 -3.64 1.36
N ARG A 33 -1.91 -4.33 0.95
CA ARG A 33 -0.57 -3.73 1.01
C ARG A 33 -0.41 -2.49 0.12
N GLN A 34 -1.06 -2.49 -1.06
CA GLN A 34 -1.09 -1.31 -1.94
C GLN A 34 -1.83 -0.14 -1.28
N GLY A 35 -2.92 -0.39 -0.57
CA GLY A 35 -3.65 0.59 0.22
C GLY A 35 -2.77 1.20 1.31
N VAL A 36 -2.09 0.36 2.09
CA VAL A 36 -1.16 0.78 3.14
C VAL A 36 -0.05 1.66 2.56
N TYR A 37 0.59 1.25 1.47
CA TYR A 37 1.63 2.05 0.80
C TYR A 37 1.11 3.39 0.26
N ARG A 38 -0.11 3.44 -0.26
CA ARG A 38 -0.72 4.72 -0.69
C ARG A 38 -0.90 5.69 0.46
N VAL A 39 -1.35 5.21 1.62
CA VAL A 39 -1.50 6.05 2.82
C VAL A 39 -0.14 6.54 3.31
N ILE A 40 0.87 5.67 3.38
CA ILE A 40 2.25 6.05 3.73
C ILE A 40 2.77 7.10 2.75
N GLY A 41 2.70 6.82 1.45
CA GLY A 41 3.19 7.71 0.39
C GLY A 41 2.52 9.07 0.39
N TRP A 42 1.20 9.13 0.60
CA TRP A 42 0.46 10.39 0.73
C TRP A 42 0.98 11.24 1.89
N ASN A 43 1.09 10.63 3.09
CA ASN A 43 1.56 11.37 4.27
C ASN A 43 3.03 11.80 4.12
N PHE A 44 3.89 10.92 3.60
CA PHE A 44 5.31 11.21 3.41
C PHE A 44 5.53 12.29 2.34
N GLY A 45 4.78 12.25 1.24
CA GLY A 45 4.85 13.26 0.18
C GLY A 45 4.47 14.66 0.67
N MET A 46 3.41 14.78 1.48
CA MET A 46 3.00 16.06 2.07
C MET A 46 4.07 16.63 3.01
N MET A 47 4.74 15.78 3.80
CA MET A 47 5.90 16.21 4.60
C MET A 47 7.07 16.62 3.72
N GLY A 48 7.27 15.93 2.59
CA GLY A 48 8.30 16.26 1.60
C GLY A 48 8.14 17.66 1.02
N GLY A 49 6.91 18.09 0.73
CA GLY A 49 6.63 19.46 0.29
C GLY A 49 7.05 20.52 1.32
N MET A 50 6.80 20.26 2.62
CA MET A 50 7.24 21.15 3.70
C MET A 50 8.77 21.19 3.84
N VAL A 51 9.43 20.02 3.75
CA VAL A 51 10.89 19.91 3.85
C VAL A 51 11.62 20.64 2.73
N LYS A 52 11.04 20.61 1.51
CA LYS A 52 11.59 21.31 0.34
C LYS A 52 11.21 22.78 0.27
N GLY A 53 10.31 23.26 1.13
CA GLY A 53 9.79 24.64 1.07
C GLY A 53 8.78 24.89 -0.06
N GLU A 54 8.22 23.85 -0.64
CA GLU A 54 7.16 23.94 -1.67
C GLU A 54 5.82 24.40 -1.06
N VAL A 55 5.64 24.11 0.22
CA VAL A 55 4.52 24.60 1.06
C VAL A 55 5.06 25.06 2.41
N PRO A 56 4.37 26.00 3.10
CA PRO A 56 4.78 26.43 4.45
C PRO A 56 4.90 25.26 5.42
N TYR A 57 5.93 25.30 6.27
CA TYR A 57 6.09 24.33 7.35
C TYR A 57 5.09 24.59 8.46
N ASP A 58 4.30 23.57 8.76
CA ASP A 58 3.39 23.53 9.92
C ASP A 58 3.77 22.32 10.79
N LYS A 59 4.24 22.60 11.99
CA LYS A 59 4.78 21.58 12.92
C LYS A 59 3.71 20.56 13.34
N GLU A 60 2.48 21.00 13.61
CA GLU A 60 1.40 20.12 14.07
C GLU A 60 0.95 19.19 12.94
N VAL A 61 0.76 19.76 11.76
CA VAL A 61 0.42 18.97 10.56
C VAL A 61 1.52 17.98 10.23
N PHE A 62 2.79 18.39 10.29
CA PHE A 62 3.94 17.52 10.04
C PHE A 62 3.98 16.36 11.05
N ALA A 63 3.87 16.65 12.34
CA ALA A 63 3.89 15.65 13.42
C ALA A 63 2.73 14.64 13.29
N LYS A 64 1.52 15.11 12.94
CA LYS A 64 0.37 14.23 12.65
C LYS A 64 0.64 13.30 11.48
N ARG A 65 1.23 13.80 10.39
CA ARG A 65 1.56 12.97 9.22
C ARG A 65 2.67 11.96 9.52
N ALA A 66 3.69 12.36 10.27
CA ALA A 66 4.75 11.46 10.71
C ALA A 66 4.18 10.33 11.60
N ALA A 67 3.26 10.64 12.52
CA ALA A 67 2.57 9.65 13.32
C ALA A 67 1.74 8.67 12.46
N ASN A 68 1.05 9.15 11.42
CA ASN A 68 0.32 8.28 10.49
C ASN A 68 1.28 7.30 9.79
N VAL A 69 2.44 7.77 9.31
CA VAL A 69 3.45 6.90 8.68
C VAL A 69 3.94 5.84 9.67
N ALA A 70 4.30 6.23 10.90
CA ALA A 70 4.76 5.31 11.94
C ALA A 70 3.71 4.25 12.31
N THR A 71 2.43 4.62 12.33
CA THR A 71 1.31 3.70 12.60
C THR A 71 1.11 2.71 11.46
N MET A 72 1.22 3.16 10.21
CA MET A 72 0.95 2.32 9.04
C MET A 72 2.14 1.43 8.64
N ALA A 73 3.36 1.82 8.96
CA ALA A 73 4.57 1.13 8.53
C ALA A 73 4.63 -0.35 8.98
N PRO A 74 4.29 -0.75 10.21
CA PRO A 74 4.25 -2.16 10.61
C PRO A 74 3.24 -3.01 9.82
N MET A 75 2.14 -2.41 9.36
CA MET A 75 1.06 -3.10 8.64
C MET A 75 1.48 -3.57 7.24
N VAL A 76 2.55 -3.00 6.69
CA VAL A 76 3.05 -3.35 5.35
C VAL A 76 3.31 -4.86 5.22
N LEU A 77 3.93 -5.47 6.22
CA LEU A 77 4.32 -6.89 6.18
C LEU A 77 3.11 -7.84 6.07
N GLU A 78 1.96 -7.47 6.62
CA GLU A 78 0.75 -8.29 6.64
C GLU A 78 0.28 -8.70 5.24
N GLY A 79 0.53 -7.86 4.23
CA GLY A 79 0.16 -8.11 2.84
C GLY A 79 1.16 -8.96 2.04
N PHE A 80 2.23 -9.51 2.68
CA PHE A 80 3.28 -10.29 2.02
C PHE A 80 3.33 -11.77 2.45
N GLY A 81 2.19 -12.34 2.86
CA GLY A 81 2.09 -13.76 3.21
C GLY A 81 2.38 -14.72 2.03
N PRO A 82 2.49 -16.03 2.31
CA PRO A 82 2.69 -17.04 1.26
C PRO A 82 1.63 -16.98 0.17
N GLY A 83 2.05 -17.09 -1.09
CA GLY A 83 1.16 -17.09 -2.25
C GLY A 83 0.65 -15.71 -2.70
N THR A 84 1.03 -14.62 -2.04
CA THR A 84 0.60 -13.25 -2.40
C THR A 84 1.52 -12.56 -3.41
N ASN A 85 2.37 -13.32 -4.09
CA ASN A 85 3.21 -12.88 -5.21
C ASN A 85 2.55 -13.09 -6.58
N LYS A 86 1.34 -13.64 -6.62
CA LYS A 86 0.58 -13.95 -7.84
C LYS A 86 -0.84 -13.40 -7.70
N GLY A 87 -1.47 -13.08 -8.83
CA GLY A 87 -2.85 -12.61 -8.86
C GLY A 87 -2.95 -11.27 -9.58
N THR A 88 -3.45 -10.25 -8.91
CA THR A 88 -3.63 -8.93 -9.50
C THR A 88 -2.30 -8.20 -9.72
N LYS A 89 -2.31 -7.14 -10.53
CA LYS A 89 -1.11 -6.35 -10.87
C LYS A 89 -0.41 -5.81 -9.62
N THR A 90 0.86 -6.13 -9.47
CA THR A 90 1.71 -5.69 -8.35
C THR A 90 3.10 -5.28 -8.85
N GLU A 91 3.70 -4.29 -8.20
CA GLU A 91 5.10 -3.89 -8.43
C GLU A 91 6.08 -4.59 -7.49
N ALA A 92 5.60 -5.48 -6.62
CA ALA A 92 6.44 -6.27 -5.74
C ALA A 92 7.17 -7.37 -6.52
N LYS A 93 8.50 -7.39 -6.44
CA LYS A 93 9.31 -8.41 -7.11
C LYS A 93 9.19 -9.77 -6.43
N PRO A 94 9.27 -10.89 -7.17
CA PRO A 94 9.25 -12.26 -6.61
C PRO A 94 10.37 -12.52 -5.59
N GLU A 95 11.48 -11.81 -5.68
CA GLU A 95 12.66 -11.89 -4.80
C GLU A 95 12.30 -11.61 -3.33
N ILE A 96 11.22 -10.89 -3.04
CA ILE A 96 10.71 -10.67 -1.68
C ILE A 96 10.46 -12.02 -0.98
N TRP A 97 9.82 -12.96 -1.67
CA TRP A 97 9.48 -14.27 -1.09
C TRP A 97 10.67 -15.23 -1.08
N ALA A 98 11.65 -15.03 -1.95
CA ALA A 98 12.92 -15.77 -1.93
C ALA A 98 13.87 -15.28 -0.81
N HIS A 99 13.81 -14.00 -0.46
CA HIS A 99 14.68 -13.35 0.54
C HIS A 99 13.87 -12.66 1.65
N MET A 100 12.87 -13.37 2.18
CA MET A 100 11.90 -12.82 3.13
C MET A 100 12.54 -12.25 4.40
N ASP A 101 13.63 -12.83 4.89
CA ASP A 101 14.29 -12.35 6.10
C ASP A 101 15.00 -11.01 5.87
N ASP A 102 15.65 -10.83 4.72
CA ASP A 102 16.23 -9.53 4.34
C ASP A 102 15.13 -8.48 4.12
N PHE A 103 14.05 -8.86 3.44
CA PHE A 103 12.89 -7.97 3.26
C PHE A 103 12.32 -7.51 4.60
N LYS A 104 12.12 -8.42 5.57
CA LYS A 104 11.69 -8.08 6.93
C LYS A 104 12.66 -7.15 7.64
N SER A 105 13.97 -7.39 7.50
CA SER A 105 15.00 -6.52 8.06
C SER A 105 14.91 -5.09 7.55
N LYS A 106 14.72 -4.92 6.23
CA LYS A 106 14.52 -3.59 5.62
C LYS A 106 13.22 -2.91 6.08
N LEU A 107 12.13 -3.69 6.23
CA LEU A 107 10.88 -3.16 6.79
C LEU A 107 11.04 -2.77 8.26
N SER A 108 11.76 -3.55 9.08
CA SER A 108 12.06 -3.18 10.47
C SER A 108 12.82 -1.86 10.53
N LYS A 109 13.84 -1.68 9.69
CA LYS A 109 14.58 -0.43 9.60
C LYS A 109 13.67 0.75 9.23
N MET A 110 12.78 0.57 8.27
CA MET A 110 11.80 1.59 7.90
C MET A 110 10.88 1.95 9.07
N ASN A 111 10.39 0.95 9.84
CA ASN A 111 9.54 1.16 11.01
C ASN A 111 10.27 1.96 12.10
N ASP A 112 11.54 1.63 12.35
CA ASP A 112 12.37 2.33 13.32
C ASP A 112 12.58 3.80 12.94
N GLU A 113 12.92 4.07 11.67
CA GLU A 113 13.12 5.43 11.20
C GLU A 113 11.81 6.23 11.16
N ALA A 114 10.68 5.62 10.81
CA ALA A 114 9.37 6.26 10.86
C ALA A 114 8.95 6.59 12.31
N THR A 115 9.23 5.69 13.25
CA THR A 115 8.97 5.92 14.69
C THR A 115 9.81 7.06 15.23
N LYS A 116 11.10 7.14 14.89
CA LYS A 116 11.98 8.25 15.25
C LYS A 116 11.48 9.57 14.65
N LEU A 117 11.05 9.56 13.38
CA LEU A 117 10.48 10.75 12.74
C LEU A 117 9.24 11.23 13.47
N ALA A 118 8.33 10.35 13.83
CA ALA A 118 7.13 10.70 14.59
C ALA A 118 7.46 11.27 15.97
N ALA A 119 8.49 10.74 16.64
CA ALA A 119 8.93 11.24 17.96
C ALA A 119 9.55 12.64 17.83
N ILE A 120 10.54 12.81 16.95
CA ILE A 120 11.28 14.08 16.83
C ILE A 120 10.42 15.21 16.27
N SER A 121 9.40 14.88 15.45
CA SER A 121 8.46 15.87 14.90
C SER A 121 7.68 16.63 15.97
N LYS A 122 7.55 16.09 17.17
CA LYS A 122 6.83 16.72 18.29
C LYS A 122 7.66 17.79 19.00
N THR A 123 8.95 17.56 19.17
CA THR A 123 9.81 18.37 20.06
C THR A 123 11.03 18.96 19.37
N GLY A 124 11.54 18.34 18.31
CA GLY A 124 12.77 18.73 17.63
C GLY A 124 12.66 20.05 16.89
N SER A 125 13.82 20.60 16.57
CA SER A 125 13.98 21.71 15.64
C SER A 125 13.66 21.26 14.21
N PHE A 126 13.35 22.20 13.32
CA PHE A 126 13.06 21.86 11.92
C PHE A 126 14.24 21.21 11.21
N ASP A 127 15.48 21.58 11.56
CA ASP A 127 16.69 20.98 10.96
C ASP A 127 16.88 19.51 11.41
N GLU A 128 16.63 19.19 12.66
CA GLU A 128 16.64 17.81 13.15
C GLU A 128 15.54 16.98 12.48
N ILE A 129 14.35 17.56 12.31
CA ILE A 129 13.22 16.93 11.63
C ILE A 129 13.57 16.66 10.16
N LYS A 130 14.17 17.62 9.43
CA LYS A 130 14.63 17.43 8.05
C LYS A 130 15.65 16.30 7.93
N LYS A 131 16.61 16.24 8.85
CA LYS A 131 17.61 15.17 8.89
C LYS A 131 16.96 13.80 9.07
N GLN A 132 16.04 13.67 10.03
CA GLN A 132 15.34 12.41 10.28
C GLN A 132 14.38 12.05 9.13
N PHE A 133 13.72 13.02 8.51
CA PHE A 133 12.90 12.80 7.30
C PHE A 133 13.74 12.22 6.16
N GLY A 134 14.95 12.74 5.96
CA GLY A 134 15.91 12.21 4.98
C GLY A 134 16.31 10.75 5.29
N ALA A 135 16.59 10.43 6.56
CA ALA A 135 16.92 9.07 7.00
C ALA A 135 15.75 8.09 6.77
N THR A 136 14.52 8.52 7.07
CA THR A 136 13.31 7.74 6.81
C THR A 136 13.14 7.50 5.31
N GLY A 137 13.30 8.52 4.46
CA GLY A 137 13.25 8.39 3.01
C GLY A 137 14.32 7.45 2.45
N ALA A 138 15.53 7.49 2.99
CA ALA A 138 16.62 6.59 2.60
C ALA A 138 16.28 5.12 2.93
N SER A 139 15.64 4.83 4.06
CA SER A 139 15.20 3.47 4.40
C SER A 139 14.13 2.95 3.44
N CYS A 140 13.20 3.80 3.03
CA CYS A 140 12.20 3.46 2.01
C CYS A 140 12.88 3.15 0.67
N LYS A 141 13.81 4.01 0.24
CA LYS A 141 14.55 3.84 -1.01
C LYS A 141 15.34 2.54 -1.05
N ALA A 142 16.04 2.19 0.02
CA ALA A 142 16.86 0.98 0.09
C ALA A 142 16.03 -0.31 -0.13
N CYS A 143 14.78 -0.35 0.37
CA CYS A 143 13.86 -1.44 0.10
C CYS A 143 13.34 -1.40 -1.35
N HIS A 144 12.97 -0.22 -1.85
CA HIS A 144 12.43 -0.06 -3.21
C HIS A 144 13.46 -0.41 -4.30
N ASP A 145 14.72 -0.06 -4.12
CA ASP A 145 15.79 -0.35 -5.10
C ASP A 145 15.92 -1.86 -5.35
N GLU A 146 15.69 -2.67 -4.33
CA GLU A 146 15.85 -4.12 -4.39
C GLU A 146 14.53 -4.85 -4.73
N TYR A 147 13.43 -4.47 -4.09
CA TYR A 147 12.21 -5.25 -4.06
C TYR A 147 11.03 -4.65 -4.83
N LYS A 148 11.17 -3.46 -5.42
CA LYS A 148 10.12 -2.83 -6.24
C LYS A 148 10.50 -2.86 -7.72
N MET A 149 9.56 -3.26 -8.59
CA MET A 149 9.72 -3.13 -10.04
C MET A 149 9.82 -1.65 -10.42
N LYS A 150 10.62 -1.38 -11.47
CA LYS A 150 10.77 -0.03 -12.05
C LYS A 150 9.67 0.23 -13.08
#